data_de04fa0e99bbaeb554da708116a426ec
#
_entry.id   de04fa0e99bbaeb554da708116a426ec
#
_cell.length_a   1.000
_cell.length_b   1.000
_cell.length_c   1.000
_cell.angle_alpha   90.00
_cell.angle_beta   90.00
_cell.angle_gamma   90.00
#
_symmetry.space_group_name_H-M   'P 1'
#
loop_
_entity.id
_entity.type
_entity.pdbx_description
1 polymer ?
#
loop_
_entity_poly.entity_id
_entity_poly.type
_entity_poly.pdbx_seq_one_letter_code
_entity_poly.pdbx_strand_id
1 'polypeptide(L)'
;MAINHIHFSSQILGKGTSVNVFLPQVKRAHYPVLYLLHGWSDDCHAWMDNTSLARYGNEYPFIIVMPQVELSYYTNMFQGEAYFDFLTQELPAFIQQWFPVSPRPEATFVAGLSMGGYGAFKWALSYPNQFRGAAALSGALDVVNLWENDPSRDKRFTRIFGSLAAVKGSENDLQAITAKHQATAQHLCLYQSCGTEDFLLSVNRQYARQWQSQFANYEYQEHPGTHNWVFWDQEIQTVLAKFAHCLEDAGQ
;
A
#
# COMPACT_ATOMS: atom_id res chain seq x y z
N MET A 1 17.20 16.32 -3.67
CA MET A 1 15.83 15.85 -3.43
C MET A 1 14.85 17.01 -3.40
N ALA A 2 13.59 16.76 -3.71
CA ALA A 2 12.51 17.73 -3.50
C ALA A 2 11.25 17.01 -2.98
N ILE A 3 10.44 17.73 -2.22
CA ILE A 3 9.13 17.27 -1.77
C ILE A 3 8.11 18.23 -2.38
N ASN A 4 7.13 17.69 -3.09
CA ASN A 4 6.05 18.45 -3.67
C ASN A 4 4.75 18.14 -2.93
N HIS A 5 4.12 19.17 -2.38
CA HIS A 5 2.79 19.11 -1.80
C HIS A 5 1.80 19.60 -2.85
N ILE A 6 0.99 18.70 -3.38
CA ILE A 6 0.09 18.99 -4.49
C ILE A 6 -1.34 18.88 -4.01
N HIS A 7 -2.12 19.92 -4.28
CA HIS A 7 -3.57 19.91 -4.09
C HIS A 7 -4.23 20.03 -5.47
N PHE A 8 -5.14 19.12 -5.79
CA PHE A 8 -5.81 19.11 -7.08
C PHE A 8 -7.27 18.67 -6.95
N SER A 9 -8.06 18.99 -7.97
CA SER A 9 -9.46 18.57 -8.03
C SER A 9 -9.56 17.20 -8.67
N SER A 10 -9.95 16.20 -7.88
CA SER A 10 -10.21 14.84 -8.35
C SER A 10 -11.59 14.76 -9.01
N GLN A 11 -11.64 14.19 -10.19
CA GLN A 11 -12.89 13.94 -10.91
C GLN A 11 -13.63 12.73 -10.31
N ILE A 12 -12.89 11.70 -9.93
CA ILE A 12 -13.46 10.48 -9.32
C ILE A 12 -14.02 10.77 -7.93
N LEU A 13 -13.28 11.53 -7.10
CA LEU A 13 -13.75 11.88 -5.76
C LEU A 13 -14.75 13.02 -5.75
N GLY A 14 -14.87 13.79 -6.85
CA GLY A 14 -15.74 14.97 -6.92
C GLY A 14 -15.35 16.10 -5.96
N LYS A 15 -14.10 16.13 -5.49
CA LYS A 15 -13.60 17.12 -4.51
C LYS A 15 -12.11 17.40 -4.68
N GLY A 16 -11.62 18.45 -4.01
CA GLY A 16 -10.20 18.66 -3.82
C GLY A 16 -9.57 17.54 -2.99
N THR A 17 -8.39 17.09 -3.38
CA THR A 17 -7.59 16.11 -2.63
C THR A 17 -6.11 16.48 -2.70
N SER A 18 -5.29 15.84 -1.87
CA SER A 18 -3.87 16.11 -1.77
C SER A 18 -3.03 14.87 -2.05
N VAL A 19 -1.83 15.09 -2.55
CA VAL A 19 -0.80 14.07 -2.70
C VAL A 19 0.57 14.68 -2.42
N ASN A 20 1.41 13.99 -1.67
CA ASN A 20 2.79 14.34 -1.51
C ASN A 20 3.66 13.49 -2.43
N VAL A 21 4.61 14.11 -3.11
CA VAL A 21 5.51 13.44 -4.05
C VAL A 21 6.95 13.77 -3.67
N PHE A 22 7.69 12.75 -3.27
CA PHE A 22 9.13 12.83 -3.04
C PHE A 22 9.89 12.57 -4.36
N LEU A 23 10.85 13.43 -4.66
CA LEU A 23 11.75 13.32 -5.81
C LEU A 23 13.19 13.10 -5.33
N PRO A 24 13.86 11.98 -5.71
CA PRO A 24 15.24 11.70 -5.32
C PRO A 24 16.23 12.64 -6.02
N GLN A 25 17.47 12.73 -5.49
CA GLN A 25 18.52 13.53 -6.14
C GLN A 25 19.12 12.86 -7.39
N VAL A 26 19.06 11.54 -7.46
CA VAL A 26 19.57 10.79 -8.62
C VAL A 26 18.81 11.20 -9.88
N LYS A 27 19.51 11.63 -10.92
CA LYS A 27 18.88 12.02 -12.19
C LYS A 27 18.68 10.81 -13.09
N ARG A 28 17.46 10.63 -13.58
CA ARG A 28 17.06 9.60 -14.56
C ARG A 28 16.11 10.20 -15.59
N ALA A 29 16.04 9.61 -16.77
CA ALA A 29 15.03 9.98 -17.78
C ALA A 29 13.63 9.54 -17.33
N HIS A 30 13.54 8.32 -16.77
CA HIS A 30 12.31 7.77 -16.18
C HIS A 30 12.64 7.12 -14.85
N TYR A 31 11.81 7.36 -13.85
CA TYR A 31 11.98 6.86 -12.50
C TYR A 31 11.02 5.71 -12.22
N PRO A 32 11.43 4.68 -11.49
CA PRO A 32 10.48 3.78 -10.87
C PRO A 32 9.62 4.55 -9.86
N VAL A 33 8.38 4.11 -9.67
CA VAL A 33 7.43 4.74 -8.76
C VAL A 33 7.09 3.81 -7.61
N LEU A 34 7.04 4.36 -6.40
CA LEU A 34 6.53 3.71 -5.20
C LEU A 34 5.30 4.49 -4.70
N TYR A 35 4.13 3.89 -4.76
CA TYR A 35 2.96 4.39 -4.04
C TYR A 35 3.04 3.96 -2.59
N LEU A 36 3.13 4.93 -1.66
CA LEU A 36 3.34 4.69 -0.24
C LEU A 36 2.12 5.14 0.57
N LEU A 37 1.39 4.17 1.10
CA LEU A 37 0.05 4.29 1.63
C LEU A 37 0.06 4.50 3.15
N HIS A 38 -0.71 5.48 3.63
CA HIS A 38 -0.81 5.82 5.06
C HIS A 38 -1.76 4.89 5.83
N GLY A 39 -1.68 4.92 7.17
CA GLY A 39 -2.51 4.14 8.07
C GLY A 39 -3.86 4.78 8.39
N TRP A 40 -4.60 4.12 9.29
CA TRP A 40 -5.83 4.65 9.85
C TRP A 40 -5.55 5.89 10.69
N SER A 41 -6.36 6.93 10.56
CA SER A 41 -6.20 8.25 11.18
C SER A 41 -5.00 9.09 10.74
N ASP A 42 -4.22 8.62 9.78
CA ASP A 42 -3.14 9.35 9.14
C ASP A 42 -3.61 10.11 7.89
N ASP A 43 -2.69 10.79 7.24
CA ASP A 43 -2.90 11.52 5.99
C ASP A 43 -1.69 11.39 5.03
N CYS A 44 -1.70 12.10 3.92
CA CYS A 44 -0.63 12.08 2.94
C CYS A 44 0.72 12.64 3.45
N HIS A 45 0.76 13.29 4.61
CA HIS A 45 1.98 13.82 5.23
C HIS A 45 2.64 12.84 6.19
N ALA A 46 1.88 11.88 6.71
CA ALA A 46 2.27 11.06 7.86
C ALA A 46 3.62 10.34 7.69
N TRP A 47 3.93 9.82 6.52
CA TRP A 47 5.21 9.19 6.24
C TRP A 47 6.40 10.17 6.31
N MET A 48 6.20 11.41 5.89
CA MET A 48 7.25 12.42 5.94
C MET A 48 7.43 13.00 7.33
N ASP A 49 6.34 13.14 8.08
CA ASP A 49 6.33 13.78 9.39
C ASP A 49 6.83 12.85 10.50
N ASN A 50 6.63 11.53 10.35
CA ASN A 50 6.95 10.57 11.40
C ASN A 50 8.18 9.70 11.12
N THR A 51 8.82 9.85 9.95
CA THR A 51 9.99 9.03 9.57
C THR A 51 11.11 9.87 8.97
N SER A 52 12.27 9.25 8.81
CA SER A 52 13.37 9.83 8.02
C SER A 52 13.28 9.45 6.53
N LEU A 53 12.09 9.27 5.98
CA LEU A 53 11.85 8.82 4.61
C LEU A 53 12.63 9.63 3.56
N ALA A 54 12.72 10.97 3.75
CA ALA A 54 13.47 11.82 2.83
C ALA A 54 14.97 11.47 2.75
N ARG A 55 15.55 11.05 3.87
CA ARG A 55 16.94 10.58 3.90
C ARG A 55 17.08 9.22 3.25
N TYR A 56 16.23 8.25 3.62
CA TYR A 56 16.29 6.90 3.08
C TYR A 56 15.97 6.87 1.59
N GLY A 57 14.89 7.53 1.17
CA GLY A 57 14.46 7.56 -0.24
C GLY A 57 15.50 8.19 -1.18
N ASN A 58 16.38 9.05 -0.64
CA ASN A 58 17.42 9.67 -1.45
C ASN A 58 18.58 8.71 -1.83
N GLU A 59 18.65 7.55 -1.21
CA GLU A 59 19.61 6.48 -1.55
C GLU A 59 19.11 5.61 -2.72
N TYR A 60 17.83 5.74 -3.08
CA TYR A 60 17.16 4.92 -4.10
C TYR A 60 16.58 5.78 -5.23
N PRO A 61 16.35 5.20 -6.41
CA PRO A 61 15.88 5.96 -7.56
C PRO A 61 14.36 6.17 -7.61
N PHE A 62 13.61 5.90 -6.55
CA PHE A 62 12.14 5.95 -6.57
C PHE A 62 11.60 7.39 -6.48
N ILE A 63 10.65 7.72 -7.34
CA ILE A 63 9.66 8.74 -7.01
C ILE A 63 8.65 8.10 -6.06
N ILE A 64 8.47 8.70 -4.86
CA ILE A 64 7.56 8.16 -3.84
C ILE A 64 6.31 9.03 -3.80
N VAL A 65 5.15 8.41 -3.99
CA VAL A 65 3.84 9.06 -4.09
C VAL A 65 3.00 8.68 -2.87
N MET A 66 2.63 9.66 -2.07
CA MET A 66 1.87 9.48 -0.83
C MET A 66 0.49 10.14 -0.97
N PRO A 67 -0.55 9.38 -1.37
CA PRO A 67 -1.89 9.91 -1.59
C PRO A 67 -2.67 10.11 -0.30
N GLN A 68 -3.65 11.03 -0.33
CA GLN A 68 -4.69 11.20 0.68
C GLN A 68 -5.89 10.32 0.35
N VAL A 69 -6.26 9.42 1.27
CA VAL A 69 -7.43 8.52 1.08
C VAL A 69 -8.36 8.47 2.28
N GLU A 70 -8.18 9.36 3.24
CA GLU A 70 -8.99 9.47 4.45
C GLU A 70 -9.07 8.11 5.22
N LEU A 71 -10.21 7.83 5.83
CA LEU A 71 -10.50 6.59 6.55
C LEU A 71 -11.21 5.55 5.66
N SER A 72 -10.88 5.49 4.36
CA SER A 72 -11.62 4.72 3.35
C SER A 72 -11.27 3.24 3.29
N TYR A 73 -10.23 2.79 3.97
CA TYR A 73 -9.63 1.47 3.76
C TYR A 73 -9.32 1.19 2.28
N TYR A 74 -8.91 2.25 1.54
CA TYR A 74 -8.57 2.10 0.11
C TYR A 74 -9.68 1.38 -0.69
N THR A 75 -10.92 1.80 -0.47
CA THR A 75 -12.13 1.13 -0.97
C THR A 75 -13.06 2.16 -1.60
N ASN A 76 -13.81 1.77 -2.62
CA ASN A 76 -14.99 2.52 -3.03
C ASN A 76 -16.01 2.39 -1.92
N MET A 77 -16.21 3.46 -1.17
CA MET A 77 -17.00 3.39 0.07
C MET A 77 -18.49 3.18 -0.24
N PHE A 78 -19.15 2.37 0.55
CA PHE A 78 -20.60 2.18 0.46
C PHE A 78 -21.39 3.47 0.69
N GLN A 79 -20.91 4.30 1.64
CA GLN A 79 -21.44 5.65 1.89
C GLN A 79 -20.27 6.64 1.94
N GLY A 80 -19.78 7.03 0.78
CA GLY A 80 -18.64 7.95 0.62
C GLY A 80 -18.09 7.91 -0.80
N GLU A 81 -16.88 8.36 -0.97
CA GLU A 81 -16.25 8.50 -2.27
C GLU A 81 -15.57 7.21 -2.74
N ALA A 82 -15.30 7.14 -4.04
CA ALA A 82 -14.70 6.00 -4.72
C ALA A 82 -13.16 6.02 -4.62
N TYR A 83 -12.60 5.84 -3.40
CA TYR A 83 -11.15 5.94 -3.19
C TYR A 83 -10.34 4.84 -3.86
N PHE A 84 -10.90 3.66 -4.09
CA PHE A 84 -10.18 2.61 -4.81
C PHE A 84 -10.04 2.96 -6.30
N ASP A 85 -11.09 3.49 -6.93
CA ASP A 85 -11.02 3.95 -8.32
C ASP A 85 -10.08 5.16 -8.45
N PHE A 86 -10.14 6.11 -7.52
CA PHE A 86 -9.18 7.21 -7.45
C PHE A 86 -7.74 6.69 -7.41
N LEU A 87 -7.45 5.76 -6.50
CA LEU A 87 -6.12 5.19 -6.29
C LEU A 87 -5.62 4.42 -7.52
N THR A 88 -6.50 3.63 -8.15
CA THR A 88 -6.10 2.68 -9.20
C THR A 88 -6.16 3.25 -10.61
N GLN A 89 -6.92 4.33 -10.84
CA GLN A 89 -7.15 4.91 -12.16
C GLN A 89 -6.67 6.36 -12.26
N GLU A 90 -7.20 7.26 -11.43
CA GLU A 90 -6.92 8.70 -11.56
C GLU A 90 -5.53 9.09 -11.08
N LEU A 91 -5.12 8.60 -9.90
CA LEU A 91 -3.83 8.93 -9.31
C LEU A 91 -2.64 8.50 -10.20
N PRO A 92 -2.57 7.27 -10.73
CA PRO A 92 -1.49 6.87 -11.62
C PRO A 92 -1.44 7.71 -12.91
N ALA A 93 -2.60 8.01 -13.50
CA ALA A 93 -2.68 8.85 -14.69
C ALA A 93 -2.20 10.28 -14.41
N PHE A 94 -2.61 10.86 -13.27
CA PHE A 94 -2.13 12.16 -12.83
C PHE A 94 -0.61 12.17 -12.61
N ILE A 95 -0.05 11.18 -11.93
CA ILE A 95 1.40 11.09 -11.67
C ILE A 95 2.18 10.92 -12.98
N GLN A 96 1.73 10.08 -13.89
CA GLN A 96 2.38 9.90 -15.20
C GLN A 96 2.33 11.17 -16.07
N GLN A 97 1.29 11.99 -15.96
CA GLN A 97 1.17 13.24 -16.69
C GLN A 97 2.17 14.30 -16.24
N TRP A 98 2.45 14.37 -14.92
CA TRP A 98 3.20 15.50 -14.34
C TRP A 98 4.62 15.15 -13.90
N PHE A 99 4.94 13.86 -13.75
CA PHE A 99 6.24 13.40 -13.28
C PHE A 99 6.87 12.41 -14.27
N PRO A 100 8.20 12.37 -14.38
CA PRO A 100 8.90 11.49 -15.30
C PRO A 100 8.98 10.05 -14.74
N VAL A 101 7.85 9.48 -14.35
CA VAL A 101 7.77 8.09 -13.89
C VAL A 101 7.76 7.13 -15.08
N SER A 102 8.30 5.94 -14.87
CA SER A 102 8.23 4.87 -15.85
C SER A 102 6.80 4.34 -15.96
N PRO A 103 6.26 4.16 -17.19
CA PRO A 103 4.94 3.54 -17.36
C PRO A 103 4.97 2.02 -17.24
N ARG A 104 6.15 1.41 -17.04
CA ARG A 104 6.32 -0.05 -17.05
C ARG A 104 5.90 -0.66 -15.71
N PRO A 105 5.13 -1.75 -15.69
CA PRO A 105 4.77 -2.48 -14.47
C PRO A 105 6.00 -2.91 -13.65
N GLU A 106 7.09 -3.30 -14.32
CA GLU A 106 8.34 -3.74 -13.69
C GLU A 106 9.03 -2.63 -12.88
N ALA A 107 8.63 -1.37 -13.09
CA ALA A 107 9.13 -0.20 -12.37
C ALA A 107 8.09 0.41 -11.42
N THR A 108 6.99 -0.31 -11.13
CA THR A 108 5.88 0.18 -10.30
C THR A 108 5.74 -0.68 -9.05
N PHE A 109 5.70 -0.01 -7.90
CA PHE A 109 5.63 -0.64 -6.58
C PHE A 109 4.58 0.02 -5.71
N VAL A 110 4.05 -0.71 -4.74
CA VAL A 110 3.15 -0.17 -3.72
C VAL A 110 3.50 -0.72 -2.35
N ALA A 111 3.48 0.13 -1.33
CA ALA A 111 3.70 -0.28 0.05
C ALA A 111 2.79 0.53 0.99
N GLY A 112 2.59 0.03 2.20
CA GLY A 112 1.87 0.79 3.21
C GLY A 112 1.88 0.14 4.57
N LEU A 113 1.48 0.90 5.58
CA LEU A 113 1.36 0.45 6.96
C LEU A 113 -0.11 0.25 7.36
N SER A 114 -0.39 -0.72 8.23
CA SER A 114 -1.72 -0.94 8.83
C SER A 114 -2.84 -0.98 7.78
N MET A 115 -3.78 -0.03 7.78
CA MET A 115 -4.77 0.17 6.72
C MET A 115 -4.12 0.29 5.33
N GLY A 116 -2.99 1.00 5.22
CA GLY A 116 -2.22 1.12 3.98
C GLY A 116 -1.57 -0.19 3.54
N GLY A 117 -1.19 -1.05 4.48
CA GLY A 117 -0.70 -2.40 4.18
C GLY A 117 -1.79 -3.28 3.55
N TYR A 118 -3.02 -3.21 4.07
CA TYR A 118 -4.18 -3.81 3.42
C TYR A 118 -4.40 -3.20 2.02
N GLY A 119 -4.38 -1.87 1.89
CA GLY A 119 -4.56 -1.17 0.62
C GLY A 119 -3.51 -1.55 -0.42
N ALA A 120 -2.24 -1.69 -0.01
CA ALA A 120 -1.14 -2.07 -0.88
C ALA A 120 -1.34 -3.49 -1.46
N PHE A 121 -1.65 -4.46 -0.63
CA PHE A 121 -1.91 -5.81 -1.10
C PHE A 121 -3.23 -5.94 -1.87
N LYS A 122 -4.27 -5.23 -1.45
CA LYS A 122 -5.52 -5.17 -2.21
C LYS A 122 -5.27 -4.66 -3.62
N TRP A 123 -4.54 -3.55 -3.79
CA TRP A 123 -4.28 -2.98 -5.10
C TRP A 123 -3.41 -3.91 -5.95
N ALA A 124 -2.26 -4.35 -5.43
CA ALA A 124 -1.35 -5.21 -6.17
C ALA A 124 -1.95 -6.56 -6.57
N LEU A 125 -2.72 -7.19 -5.67
CA LEU A 125 -3.36 -8.47 -5.95
C LEU A 125 -4.60 -8.35 -6.84
N SER A 126 -5.31 -7.21 -6.82
CA SER A 126 -6.43 -6.96 -7.76
C SER A 126 -5.95 -6.67 -9.18
N TYR A 127 -4.79 -6.03 -9.32
CA TYR A 127 -4.22 -5.61 -10.61
C TYR A 127 -2.75 -6.02 -10.73
N PRO A 128 -2.43 -7.33 -10.65
CA PRO A 128 -1.04 -7.80 -10.57
C PRO A 128 -0.17 -7.36 -11.74
N ASN A 129 -0.75 -7.22 -12.92
CA ASN A 129 -0.03 -6.78 -14.12
C ASN A 129 0.36 -5.28 -14.12
N GLN A 130 0.01 -4.53 -13.07
CA GLN A 130 0.41 -3.13 -12.92
C GLN A 130 1.66 -2.96 -12.05
N PHE A 131 2.10 -4.02 -11.36
CA PHE A 131 3.14 -3.93 -10.34
C PHE A 131 4.27 -4.95 -10.53
N ARG A 132 5.45 -4.56 -10.09
CA ARG A 132 6.58 -5.45 -9.84
C ARG A 132 6.56 -6.01 -8.42
N GLY A 133 6.10 -5.21 -7.45
CA GLY A 133 6.09 -5.65 -6.06
C GLY A 133 5.17 -4.86 -5.16
N ALA A 134 4.83 -5.47 -4.03
CA ALA A 134 4.02 -4.86 -2.98
C ALA A 134 4.55 -5.19 -1.58
N ALA A 135 4.35 -4.27 -0.62
CA ALA A 135 4.74 -4.49 0.77
C ALA A 135 3.66 -4.06 1.76
N ALA A 136 3.49 -4.84 2.83
CA ALA A 136 2.58 -4.53 3.93
C ALA A 136 3.32 -4.56 5.27
N LEU A 137 3.34 -3.43 5.97
CA LEU A 137 3.94 -3.26 7.27
C LEU A 137 2.83 -3.25 8.33
N SER A 138 2.83 -4.21 9.26
CA SER A 138 1.75 -4.35 10.25
C SER A 138 0.37 -4.32 9.60
N GLY A 139 0.17 -5.02 8.47
CA GLY A 139 -1.02 -4.89 7.63
C GLY A 139 -2.32 -5.28 8.34
N ALA A 140 -3.37 -4.45 8.22
CA ALA A 140 -4.73 -4.76 8.67
C ALA A 140 -5.43 -5.68 7.65
N LEU A 141 -4.82 -6.84 7.35
CA LEU A 141 -5.09 -7.67 6.18
C LEU A 141 -6.47 -8.33 6.19
N ASP A 142 -7.02 -8.62 7.37
CA ASP A 142 -8.30 -9.30 7.53
C ASP A 142 -9.37 -8.35 8.05
N VAL A 143 -9.98 -7.60 7.15
CA VAL A 143 -11.04 -6.65 7.51
C VAL A 143 -12.30 -7.34 8.04
N VAL A 144 -12.54 -8.60 7.64
CA VAL A 144 -13.65 -9.42 8.16
C VAL A 144 -13.42 -9.74 9.63
N ASN A 145 -12.24 -10.28 9.96
CA ASN A 145 -11.87 -10.61 11.33
C ASN A 145 -11.84 -9.36 12.24
N LEU A 146 -11.28 -8.24 11.72
CA LEU A 146 -11.26 -6.97 12.45
C LEU A 146 -12.67 -6.46 12.78
N TRP A 147 -13.62 -6.64 11.87
CA TRP A 147 -15.00 -6.24 12.10
C TRP A 147 -15.71 -7.17 13.08
N GLU A 148 -15.58 -8.50 12.92
CA GLU A 148 -16.22 -9.50 13.79
C GLU A 148 -15.77 -9.40 15.24
N ASN A 149 -14.50 -9.06 15.48
CA ASN A 149 -13.92 -9.07 16.83
C ASN A 149 -13.85 -7.69 17.51
N ASP A 150 -14.27 -6.60 16.83
CA ASP A 150 -14.28 -5.25 17.39
C ASP A 150 -15.56 -4.49 17.03
N PRO A 151 -16.63 -4.62 17.84
CA PRO A 151 -17.90 -3.92 17.61
C PRO A 151 -17.79 -2.39 17.56
N SER A 152 -16.71 -1.80 18.10
CA SER A 152 -16.49 -0.36 18.02
C SER A 152 -16.30 0.12 16.57
N ARG A 153 -15.99 -0.77 15.66
CA ARG A 153 -15.82 -0.52 14.22
C ARG A 153 -17.14 -0.46 13.46
N ASP A 154 -18.25 -0.99 14.00
CA ASP A 154 -19.52 -1.14 13.27
C ASP A 154 -19.95 0.10 12.51
N LYS A 155 -20.02 1.24 13.20
CA LYS A 155 -20.47 2.48 12.58
C LYS A 155 -19.60 2.92 11.40
N ARG A 156 -18.28 2.75 11.52
CA ARG A 156 -17.33 3.18 10.49
C ARG A 156 -17.23 2.16 9.36
N PHE A 157 -17.15 0.89 9.69
CA PHE A 157 -17.06 -0.17 8.69
C PHE A 157 -18.35 -0.32 7.89
N THR A 158 -19.52 -0.07 8.50
CA THR A 158 -20.78 0.04 7.75
C THR A 158 -20.73 1.15 6.70
N ARG A 159 -20.18 2.32 7.00
CA ARG A 159 -20.02 3.38 6.00
C ARG A 159 -19.05 3.01 4.89
N ILE A 160 -17.98 2.30 5.21
CA ILE A 160 -16.94 1.91 4.26
C ILE A 160 -17.41 0.74 3.39
N PHE A 161 -17.90 -0.33 4.01
CA PHE A 161 -18.13 -1.62 3.36
C PHE A 161 -19.61 -2.01 3.20
N GLY A 162 -20.54 -1.29 3.83
CA GLY A 162 -21.96 -1.59 3.83
C GLY A 162 -22.36 -2.58 4.92
N SER A 163 -21.98 -3.85 4.79
CA SER A 163 -22.24 -4.87 5.80
C SER A 163 -21.12 -5.91 5.83
N LEU A 164 -20.98 -6.59 6.95
CA LEU A 164 -20.01 -7.68 7.10
C LEU A 164 -20.24 -8.79 6.05
N ALA A 165 -21.49 -9.11 5.77
CA ALA A 165 -21.84 -10.10 4.75
C ALA A 165 -21.43 -9.67 3.33
N ALA A 166 -21.45 -8.36 3.06
CA ALA A 166 -21.04 -7.81 1.77
C ALA A 166 -19.53 -7.83 1.57
N VAL A 167 -18.74 -7.83 2.64
CA VAL A 167 -17.27 -7.91 2.55
C VAL A 167 -16.80 -9.32 2.25
N LYS A 168 -17.38 -10.31 2.90
CA LYS A 168 -16.96 -11.73 2.75
C LYS A 168 -17.09 -12.18 1.30
N GLY A 169 -15.98 -12.64 0.73
CA GLY A 169 -15.90 -13.11 -0.66
C GLY A 169 -15.95 -12.00 -1.72
N SER A 170 -15.93 -10.72 -1.33
CA SER A 170 -15.95 -9.58 -2.25
C SER A 170 -14.54 -9.13 -2.66
N GLU A 171 -14.48 -8.06 -3.47
CA GLU A 171 -13.26 -7.34 -3.83
C GLU A 171 -12.59 -6.59 -2.64
N ASN A 172 -13.20 -6.63 -1.46
CA ASN A 172 -12.66 -6.08 -0.22
C ASN A 172 -12.13 -7.18 0.72
N ASP A 173 -12.27 -8.44 0.35
CA ASP A 173 -11.75 -9.60 1.08
C ASP A 173 -10.44 -10.07 0.42
N LEU A 174 -9.30 -9.86 1.09
CA LEU A 174 -7.99 -10.24 0.54
C LEU A 174 -7.88 -11.76 0.28
N GLN A 175 -8.59 -12.60 1.01
CA GLN A 175 -8.60 -14.04 0.72
C GLN A 175 -9.29 -14.33 -0.62
N ALA A 176 -10.42 -13.67 -0.88
CA ALA A 176 -11.14 -13.81 -2.14
C ALA A 176 -10.34 -13.24 -3.33
N ILE A 177 -9.70 -12.08 -3.15
CA ILE A 177 -8.82 -11.48 -4.15
C ILE A 177 -7.65 -12.43 -4.45
N THR A 178 -6.99 -12.96 -3.42
CA THR A 178 -5.89 -13.90 -3.57
C THR A 178 -6.33 -15.14 -4.35
N ALA A 179 -7.43 -15.78 -3.95
CA ALA A 179 -7.96 -16.96 -4.63
C ALA A 179 -8.23 -16.72 -6.13
N LYS A 180 -8.71 -15.52 -6.47
CA LYS A 180 -9.03 -15.13 -7.85
C LYS A 180 -7.79 -14.84 -8.69
N HIS A 181 -6.76 -14.21 -8.12
CA HIS A 181 -5.65 -13.62 -8.86
C HIS A 181 -4.29 -14.29 -8.61
N GLN A 182 -4.21 -15.29 -7.72
CA GLN A 182 -2.96 -15.96 -7.35
C GLN A 182 -2.13 -16.39 -8.57
N ALA A 183 -2.77 -16.99 -9.58
CA ALA A 183 -2.06 -17.49 -10.75
C ALA A 183 -1.37 -16.38 -11.57
N THR A 184 -1.97 -15.20 -11.65
CA THR A 184 -1.44 -14.03 -12.38
C THR A 184 -0.49 -13.19 -11.56
N ALA A 185 -0.48 -13.36 -10.24
CA ALA A 185 0.32 -12.57 -9.29
C ALA A 185 1.68 -13.24 -8.92
N GLN A 186 2.05 -14.37 -9.55
CA GLN A 186 3.27 -15.12 -9.22
C GLN A 186 4.58 -14.35 -9.45
N HIS A 187 4.57 -13.35 -10.33
CA HIS A 187 5.74 -12.51 -10.63
C HIS A 187 5.98 -11.40 -9.60
N LEU A 188 5.00 -11.12 -8.73
CA LEU A 188 5.11 -10.06 -7.74
C LEU A 188 6.15 -10.39 -6.67
N CYS A 189 7.04 -9.44 -6.39
CA CYS A 189 7.85 -9.43 -5.18
C CYS A 189 6.97 -8.96 -4.01
N LEU A 190 6.54 -9.88 -3.17
CA LEU A 190 5.67 -9.58 -2.03
C LEU A 190 6.45 -9.61 -0.73
N TYR A 191 6.43 -8.50 0.02
CA TYR A 191 7.05 -8.41 1.34
C TYR A 191 6.02 -8.05 2.40
N GLN A 192 6.06 -8.76 3.51
CA GLN A 192 5.21 -8.48 4.67
C GLN A 192 6.06 -8.48 5.94
N SER A 193 5.86 -7.50 6.82
CA SER A 193 6.46 -7.51 8.15
C SER A 193 5.47 -7.11 9.23
N CYS A 194 5.73 -7.57 10.46
CA CYS A 194 4.92 -7.22 11.63
C CYS A 194 5.78 -7.19 12.89
N GLY A 195 5.49 -6.26 13.79
CA GLY A 195 6.11 -6.20 15.09
C GLY A 195 5.71 -7.39 15.97
N THR A 196 6.65 -7.94 16.76
CA THR A 196 6.39 -9.08 17.65
C THR A 196 5.41 -8.76 18.80
N GLU A 197 5.18 -7.48 19.06
CA GLU A 197 4.27 -6.97 20.10
C GLU A 197 3.09 -6.19 19.48
N ASP A 198 2.89 -6.34 18.16
CA ASP A 198 1.80 -5.70 17.42
C ASP A 198 0.48 -6.46 17.63
N PHE A 199 -0.61 -5.74 17.86
CA PHE A 199 -1.94 -6.36 18.05
C PHE A 199 -2.46 -7.06 16.77
N LEU A 200 -1.90 -6.76 15.59
CA LEU A 200 -2.21 -7.44 14.33
C LEU A 200 -1.31 -8.64 14.03
N LEU A 201 -0.37 -8.99 14.94
CA LEU A 201 0.59 -10.06 14.70
C LEU A 201 -0.08 -11.40 14.36
N SER A 202 -1.15 -11.77 15.07
CA SER A 202 -1.85 -13.04 14.82
C SER A 202 -2.44 -13.13 13.42
N VAL A 203 -3.04 -12.04 12.93
CA VAL A 203 -3.58 -11.92 11.55
C VAL A 203 -2.45 -11.95 10.54
N ASN A 204 -1.37 -11.21 10.77
CA ASN A 204 -0.23 -11.21 9.86
C ASN A 204 0.41 -12.59 9.75
N ARG A 205 0.58 -13.33 10.84
CA ARG A 205 1.05 -14.73 10.84
C ARG A 205 0.11 -15.67 10.09
N GLN A 206 -1.21 -15.46 10.20
CA GLN A 206 -2.20 -16.29 9.51
C GLN A 206 -2.03 -16.14 7.98
N TYR A 207 -1.99 -14.90 7.48
CA TYR A 207 -1.78 -14.61 6.06
C TYR A 207 -0.40 -15.08 5.60
N ALA A 208 0.64 -14.90 6.40
CA ALA A 208 1.99 -15.35 6.07
C ALA A 208 2.06 -16.86 5.83
N ARG A 209 1.49 -17.68 6.74
CA ARG A 209 1.43 -19.15 6.58
C ARG A 209 0.73 -19.57 5.29
N GLN A 210 -0.34 -18.86 4.91
CA GLN A 210 -1.10 -19.14 3.71
C GLN A 210 -0.31 -18.73 2.45
N TRP A 211 0.18 -17.50 2.41
CA TRP A 211 0.80 -16.92 1.22
C TRP A 211 2.19 -17.46 0.93
N GLN A 212 2.92 -17.94 1.95
CA GLN A 212 4.21 -18.59 1.77
C GLN A 212 4.15 -19.85 0.90
N SER A 213 3.00 -20.53 0.87
CA SER A 213 2.76 -21.68 -0.02
C SER A 213 2.11 -21.29 -1.37
N GLN A 214 1.60 -20.07 -1.50
CA GLN A 214 0.84 -19.61 -2.65
C GLN A 214 1.63 -18.75 -3.64
N PHE A 215 2.64 -18.01 -3.16
CA PHE A 215 3.43 -17.09 -3.97
C PHE A 215 4.92 -17.46 -3.93
N ALA A 216 5.53 -17.57 -5.11
CA ALA A 216 6.93 -17.95 -5.21
C ALA A 216 7.90 -16.91 -4.65
N ASN A 217 7.57 -15.61 -4.78
CA ASN A 217 8.41 -14.49 -4.37
C ASN A 217 7.78 -13.74 -3.18
N TYR A 218 7.28 -14.49 -2.18
CA TYR A 218 6.72 -13.93 -0.96
C TYR A 218 7.69 -14.10 0.20
N GLU A 219 7.88 -13.03 0.96
CA GLU A 219 8.71 -13.02 2.17
C GLU A 219 7.93 -12.38 3.33
N TYR A 220 8.00 -13.03 4.50
CA TYR A 220 7.46 -12.52 5.76
C TYR A 220 8.56 -12.45 6.82
N GLN A 221 8.61 -11.32 7.53
CA GLN A 221 9.55 -11.10 8.62
C GLN A 221 8.83 -10.56 9.88
N GLU A 222 9.34 -10.93 11.04
CA GLU A 222 8.93 -10.38 12.34
C GLU A 222 10.13 -9.74 13.01
N HIS A 223 9.95 -8.53 13.52
CA HIS A 223 10.98 -7.82 14.27
C HIS A 223 10.43 -7.31 15.60
N PRO A 224 11.27 -7.09 16.63
CA PRO A 224 10.82 -6.44 17.86
C PRO A 224 10.16 -5.11 17.57
N GLY A 225 8.97 -4.89 18.10
CA GLY A 225 8.24 -3.64 17.91
C GLY A 225 6.73 -3.80 18.06
N THR A 226 6.08 -2.66 18.16
CA THR A 226 4.62 -2.53 18.32
C THR A 226 4.00 -1.85 17.10
N HIS A 227 2.68 -1.61 17.13
CA HIS A 227 1.95 -0.92 16.06
C HIS A 227 2.19 0.59 16.10
N ASN A 228 3.38 1.05 15.74
CA ASN A 228 3.77 2.46 15.83
C ASN A 228 4.80 2.89 14.78
N TRP A 229 5.00 4.22 14.68
CA TRP A 229 5.88 4.84 13.72
C TRP A 229 7.36 4.50 13.91
N VAL A 230 7.82 4.11 15.12
CA VAL A 230 9.20 3.67 15.37
C VAL A 230 9.49 2.38 14.59
N PHE A 231 8.55 1.44 14.62
CA PHE A 231 8.63 0.21 13.84
C PHE A 231 8.60 0.49 12.33
N TRP A 232 7.67 1.31 11.87
CA TRP A 232 7.51 1.59 10.44
C TRP A 232 8.64 2.42 9.84
N ASP A 233 9.29 3.31 10.62
CA ASP A 233 10.50 4.04 10.18
C ASP A 233 11.68 3.08 9.94
N GLN A 234 11.79 2.02 10.73
CA GLN A 234 12.80 0.97 10.51
C GLN A 234 12.46 0.12 9.29
N GLU A 235 11.21 -0.34 9.20
CA GLU A 235 10.78 -1.28 8.15
C GLU A 235 10.73 -0.67 6.75
N ILE A 236 10.46 0.62 6.60
CA ILE A 236 10.45 1.25 5.27
C ILE A 236 11.82 1.21 4.60
N GLN A 237 12.91 1.18 5.35
CA GLN A 237 14.26 1.02 4.81
C GLN A 237 14.43 -0.35 4.16
N THR A 238 13.92 -1.40 4.81
CA THR A 238 13.91 -2.77 4.27
C THR A 238 13.08 -2.84 3.00
N VAL A 239 11.90 -2.20 2.96
CA VAL A 239 11.04 -2.14 1.76
C VAL A 239 11.77 -1.48 0.60
N LEU A 240 12.41 -0.32 0.81
CA LEU A 240 13.14 0.39 -0.23
C LEU A 240 14.29 -0.45 -0.80
N ALA A 241 15.06 -1.12 0.07
CA ALA A 241 16.15 -2.00 -0.35
C ALA A 241 15.65 -3.20 -1.17
N LYS A 242 14.59 -3.88 -0.70
CA LYS A 242 13.99 -5.02 -1.41
C LYS A 242 13.44 -4.63 -2.77
N PHE A 243 12.73 -3.51 -2.87
CA PHE A 243 12.19 -3.05 -4.14
C PHE A 243 13.28 -2.60 -5.12
N ALA A 244 14.38 -2.02 -4.63
CA ALA A 244 15.53 -1.73 -5.47
C ALA A 244 16.16 -3.01 -6.04
N HIS A 245 16.28 -4.08 -5.24
CA HIS A 245 16.76 -5.38 -5.71
C HIS A 245 15.80 -6.00 -6.74
N CYS A 246 14.49 -6.02 -6.48
CA CYS A 246 13.49 -6.51 -7.43
C CYS A 246 13.49 -5.72 -8.75
N LEU A 247 13.85 -4.44 -8.72
CA LEU A 247 13.97 -3.62 -9.93
C LEU A 247 15.19 -4.01 -10.77
N GLU A 248 16.32 -4.35 -10.14
CA GLU A 248 17.56 -4.76 -10.81
C GLU A 248 17.37 -6.12 -11.51
N ASP A 249 16.71 -7.07 -10.85
CA ASP A 249 16.40 -8.40 -11.41
C ASP A 249 15.51 -8.32 -12.67
N ALA A 250 14.67 -7.29 -12.78
CA ALA A 250 13.81 -7.09 -13.96
C ALA A 250 14.55 -6.47 -15.15
N GLY A 251 15.77 -5.99 -14.96
CA GLY A 251 16.62 -5.38 -15.99
C GLY A 251 17.61 -6.34 -16.65
N GLN A 252 17.71 -7.56 -16.15
CA GLN A 252 18.50 -8.66 -16.71
C GLN A 252 17.64 -9.56 -17.59
#